data_35beb8b9f506d11eab20b5a6322ca753
#
_entry.id   35beb8b9f506d11eab20b5a6322ca753
#
_cell.length_a   1.000
_cell.length_b   1.000
_cell.length_c   1.000
_cell.angle_alpha   90.00
_cell.angle_beta   90.00
_cell.angle_gamma   90.00
#
_symmetry.space_group_name_H-M   'P 1'
#
loop_
_entity.id
_entity.type
_entity.pdbx_description
1 polymer ?
#
loop_
_entity_poly.entity_id
_entity_poly.type
_entity_poly.pdbx_seq_one_letter_code
_entity_poly.pdbx_strand_id
1 'polypeptide(L)'
;PNTGAGGGLMSLLSPIYPRGPVDLSDHLNLYPERETITESPALPQWQIVHTPGHTAGHVSFFRPADQTLVVGDAFCTTKPESFFDAALAQPPELHGPPAYFTSDFRAAAQSIRRLAMLQPRIIVPGHGRPLAGLEVARKLSQLAIEFTDEVDGRTHQTVR
;
A
#
# COMPACT_ATOMS: atom_id res chain seq x y z
N PRO A 1 19.51 -11.03 10.54
CA PRO A 1 18.33 -10.66 11.31
C PRO A 1 18.64 -9.36 12.05
N ASN A 2 18.20 -8.23 11.48
CA ASN A 2 18.34 -6.92 12.15
C ASN A 2 17.21 -6.82 13.19
N THR A 3 17.56 -7.13 14.42
CA THR A 3 16.73 -6.82 15.59
C THR A 3 16.92 -5.35 15.95
N GLY A 4 16.30 -4.44 15.21
CA GLY A 4 16.17 -3.06 15.66
C GLY A 4 15.27 -3.01 16.91
N ALA A 5 15.45 -1.96 17.75
CA ALA A 5 14.74 -1.79 19.02
C ALA A 5 13.20 -1.93 18.92
N GLY A 6 12.61 -1.65 17.75
CA GLY A 6 11.18 -1.85 17.47
C GLY A 6 10.76 -3.33 17.43
N GLY A 7 11.62 -4.23 16.93
CA GLY A 7 11.35 -5.67 16.90
C GLY A 7 11.29 -6.29 18.30
N GLY A 8 12.11 -5.80 19.23
CA GLY A 8 12.09 -6.27 20.62
C GLY A 8 10.81 -5.91 21.37
N LEU A 9 10.30 -4.69 21.17
CA LEU A 9 9.04 -4.24 21.80
C LEU A 9 7.83 -5.00 21.25
N MET A 10 7.76 -5.20 19.93
CA MET A 10 6.68 -5.98 19.31
C MET A 10 6.72 -7.45 19.74
N SER A 11 7.91 -8.03 19.90
CA SER A 11 8.06 -9.39 20.42
C SER A 11 7.59 -9.51 21.87
N LEU A 12 7.84 -8.50 22.70
CA LEU A 12 7.40 -8.46 24.10
C LEU A 12 5.87 -8.31 24.22
N LEU A 13 5.23 -7.57 23.31
CA LEU A 13 3.78 -7.37 23.28
C LEU A 13 3.03 -8.48 22.52
N SER A 14 3.74 -9.36 21.82
CA SER A 14 3.18 -10.47 21.05
C SER A 14 2.17 -11.37 21.81
N PRO A 15 2.33 -11.64 23.12
CA PRO A 15 1.34 -12.42 23.88
C PRO A 15 -0.03 -11.76 24.04
N ILE A 16 -0.12 -10.43 23.84
CA ILE A 16 -1.36 -9.66 24.01
C ILE A 16 -2.19 -9.66 22.71
N TYR A 17 -1.56 -9.96 21.57
CA TYR A 17 -2.27 -10.03 20.29
C TYR A 17 -3.01 -11.35 20.13
N PRO A 18 -4.21 -11.34 19.51
CA PRO A 18 -4.91 -12.56 19.14
C PRO A 18 -4.00 -13.47 18.32
N ARG A 19 -3.85 -14.73 18.74
CA ARG A 19 -2.94 -15.71 18.11
C ARG A 19 -3.55 -16.46 16.94
N GLY A 20 -4.60 -15.97 16.35
CA GLY A 20 -5.26 -16.62 15.22
C GLY A 20 -5.99 -15.61 14.35
N PRO A 21 -6.31 -16.00 13.10
CA PRO A 21 -7.16 -15.19 12.26
C PRO A 21 -8.53 -15.01 12.91
N VAL A 22 -9.06 -13.77 12.85
CA VAL A 22 -10.45 -13.51 13.20
C VAL A 22 -11.30 -14.03 12.04
N ASP A 23 -12.22 -14.93 12.31
CA ASP A 23 -13.19 -15.40 11.32
C ASP A 23 -14.24 -14.32 11.08
N LEU A 24 -14.26 -13.76 9.88
CA LEU A 24 -15.19 -12.74 9.42
C LEU A 24 -16.14 -13.28 8.34
N SER A 25 -16.21 -14.60 8.14
CA SER A 25 -16.94 -15.23 7.04
C SER A 25 -18.39 -14.76 6.92
N ASP A 26 -19.08 -14.55 8.04
CA ASP A 26 -20.47 -14.09 8.08
C ASP A 26 -20.64 -12.60 7.73
N HIS A 27 -19.54 -11.86 7.62
CA HIS A 27 -19.53 -10.42 7.36
C HIS A 27 -18.83 -10.05 6.04
N LEU A 28 -18.47 -11.04 5.21
CA LEU A 28 -17.75 -10.81 3.97
C LEU A 28 -18.72 -10.52 2.83
N ASN A 29 -18.45 -9.44 2.12
CA ASN A 29 -19.00 -9.19 0.79
C ASN A 29 -17.87 -9.43 -0.22
N LEU A 30 -17.97 -10.50 -1.00
CA LEU A 30 -16.96 -10.84 -2.00
C LEU A 30 -17.17 -9.97 -3.24
N TYR A 31 -16.11 -9.36 -3.72
CA TYR A 31 -16.10 -8.64 -4.99
C TYR A 31 -15.63 -9.56 -6.12
N PRO A 32 -16.13 -9.37 -7.36
CA PRO A 32 -15.71 -10.19 -8.50
C PRO A 32 -14.20 -10.07 -8.75
N GLU A 33 -13.48 -11.18 -8.72
CA GLU A 33 -12.03 -11.20 -8.98
C GLU A 33 -11.63 -10.72 -10.39
N ARG A 34 -12.58 -10.69 -11.32
CA ARG A 34 -12.33 -10.35 -12.72
C ARG A 34 -12.26 -8.87 -13.01
N GLU A 35 -12.77 -8.04 -12.12
CA GLU A 35 -12.80 -6.60 -12.31
C GLU A 35 -11.68 -5.94 -11.50
N THR A 36 -10.81 -5.25 -12.24
CA THR A 36 -9.69 -4.53 -11.62
C THR A 36 -10.14 -3.27 -10.89
N ILE A 37 -11.23 -2.65 -11.36
CA ILE A 37 -11.87 -1.47 -10.78
C ILE A 37 -13.38 -1.69 -10.84
N THR A 38 -14.06 -1.57 -9.71
CA THR A 38 -15.50 -1.70 -9.61
C THR A 38 -16.09 -0.66 -8.66
N GLU A 39 -17.34 -0.29 -8.86
CA GLU A 39 -18.04 0.57 -7.92
C GLU A 39 -18.30 -0.18 -6.61
N SER A 40 -18.19 0.54 -5.49
CA SER A 40 -18.47 -0.01 -4.18
C SER A 40 -19.95 0.13 -3.82
N PRO A 41 -20.70 -0.96 -3.68
CA PRO A 41 -22.12 -0.88 -3.26
C PRO A 41 -22.27 -0.31 -1.83
N ALA A 42 -21.30 -0.57 -0.97
CA ALA A 42 -21.31 -0.11 0.43
C ALA A 42 -20.85 1.33 0.60
N LEU A 43 -20.07 1.84 -0.37
CA LEU A 43 -19.49 3.19 -0.34
C LEU A 43 -19.81 3.90 -1.66
N PRO A 44 -21.00 4.49 -1.81
CA PRO A 44 -21.36 5.23 -3.03
C PRO A 44 -20.32 6.29 -3.36
N GLN A 45 -20.05 6.51 -4.65
CA GLN A 45 -19.02 7.42 -5.18
C GLN A 45 -17.56 6.90 -5.05
N TRP A 46 -17.32 5.77 -4.42
CA TRP A 46 -16.00 5.15 -4.36
C TRP A 46 -15.90 3.96 -5.30
N GLN A 47 -14.77 3.88 -5.94
CA GLN A 47 -14.36 2.72 -6.73
C GLN A 47 -13.40 1.88 -5.91
N ILE A 48 -13.60 0.57 -5.95
CA ILE A 48 -12.67 -0.41 -5.39
C ILE A 48 -11.67 -0.74 -6.49
N VAL A 49 -10.40 -0.62 -6.19
CA VAL A 49 -9.29 -0.95 -7.09
C VAL A 49 -8.54 -2.13 -6.51
N HIS A 50 -8.55 -3.27 -7.19
CA HIS A 50 -7.77 -4.42 -6.77
C HIS A 50 -6.28 -4.13 -6.92
N THR A 51 -5.55 -4.17 -5.82
CA THR A 51 -4.14 -3.80 -5.71
C THR A 51 -3.32 -4.88 -4.99
N PRO A 52 -3.24 -6.09 -5.56
CA PRO A 52 -2.48 -7.19 -4.98
C PRO A 52 -0.98 -6.87 -4.91
N GLY A 53 -0.30 -7.56 -4.01
CA GLY A 53 1.15 -7.47 -3.82
C GLY A 53 1.53 -7.53 -2.37
N HIS A 54 1.10 -6.56 -1.55
CA HIS A 54 1.23 -6.64 -0.09
C HIS A 54 0.51 -7.92 0.41
N THR A 55 -0.76 -8.06 0.06
CA THR A 55 -1.51 -9.33 0.15
C THR A 55 -2.23 -9.60 -1.17
N ALA A 56 -2.65 -10.84 -1.42
CA ALA A 56 -3.37 -11.20 -2.65
C ALA A 56 -4.73 -10.50 -2.77
N GLY A 57 -5.43 -10.31 -1.65
CA GLY A 57 -6.75 -9.67 -1.59
C GLY A 57 -6.71 -8.17 -1.33
N HIS A 58 -5.55 -7.52 -1.39
CA HIS A 58 -5.45 -6.10 -1.08
C HIS A 58 -6.23 -5.25 -2.07
N VAL A 59 -6.94 -4.23 -1.56
CA VAL A 59 -7.68 -3.25 -2.34
C VAL A 59 -7.35 -1.83 -1.91
N SER A 60 -7.46 -0.92 -2.86
CA SER A 60 -7.44 0.53 -2.63
C SER A 60 -8.80 1.12 -3.00
N PHE A 61 -9.11 2.32 -2.54
CA PHE A 61 -10.37 3.00 -2.86
C PHE A 61 -10.07 4.32 -3.54
N PHE A 62 -10.76 4.57 -4.66
CA PHE A 62 -10.62 5.81 -5.41
C PHE A 62 -11.96 6.52 -5.50
N ARG A 63 -11.97 7.83 -5.26
CA ARG A 63 -13.13 8.69 -5.44
C ARG A 63 -12.88 9.66 -6.58
N PRO A 64 -13.52 9.48 -7.75
CA PRO A 64 -13.28 10.32 -8.93
C PRO A 64 -13.64 11.80 -8.74
N ALA A 65 -14.66 12.10 -7.92
CA ALA A 65 -15.20 13.45 -7.75
C ALA A 65 -14.13 14.47 -7.29
N ASP A 66 -13.18 14.06 -6.45
CA ASP A 66 -12.10 14.90 -5.93
C ASP A 66 -10.71 14.27 -6.11
N GLN A 67 -10.65 13.15 -6.84
CA GLN A 67 -9.43 12.40 -7.09
C GLN A 67 -8.72 11.95 -5.80
N THR A 68 -9.50 11.61 -4.77
CA THR A 68 -8.98 11.05 -3.52
C THR A 68 -8.71 9.55 -3.69
N LEU A 69 -7.52 9.12 -3.30
CA LEU A 69 -7.07 7.73 -3.34
C LEU A 69 -6.67 7.26 -1.93
N VAL A 70 -7.40 6.31 -1.38
CA VAL A 70 -7.05 5.60 -0.13
C VAL A 70 -6.32 4.33 -0.53
N VAL A 71 -5.04 4.24 -0.21
CA VAL A 71 -4.16 3.23 -0.80
C VAL A 71 -3.90 2.03 0.09
N GLY A 72 -4.28 2.08 1.37
CA GLY A 72 -3.90 1.03 2.32
C GLY A 72 -2.36 0.85 2.33
N ASP A 73 -1.92 -0.38 2.18
CA ASP A 73 -0.52 -0.77 2.17
C ASP A 73 0.04 -1.08 0.77
N ALA A 74 -0.65 -0.61 -0.30
CA ALA A 74 -0.11 -0.70 -1.66
C ALA A 74 1.20 0.09 -1.81
N PHE A 75 1.33 1.18 -1.05
CA PHE A 75 2.55 1.96 -0.85
C PHE A 75 2.37 2.91 0.37
N CYS A 76 3.47 3.49 0.85
CA CYS A 76 3.49 4.32 2.06
C CYS A 76 3.95 5.74 1.77
N THR A 77 3.61 6.69 2.66
CA THR A 77 4.15 8.08 2.63
C THR A 77 5.20 8.32 3.71
N THR A 78 5.71 7.27 4.31
CA THR A 78 6.81 7.26 5.27
C THR A 78 7.74 6.09 4.99
N LYS A 79 9.02 6.19 5.39
CA LYS A 79 9.94 5.05 5.30
C LYS A 79 9.47 3.96 6.26
N PRO A 80 9.16 2.75 5.79
CA PRO A 80 8.60 1.69 6.63
C PRO A 80 9.56 1.21 7.73
N GLU A 81 10.84 1.52 7.63
CA GLU A 81 11.88 1.12 8.59
C GLU A 81 11.98 2.07 9.79
N SER A 82 11.31 3.22 9.76
CA SER A 82 11.46 4.31 10.73
C SER A 82 10.14 4.71 11.36
N PHE A 83 9.48 3.77 12.05
CA PHE A 83 8.23 4.04 12.77
C PHE A 83 8.35 5.16 13.82
N PHE A 84 9.56 5.40 14.36
CA PHE A 84 9.80 6.44 15.36
C PHE A 84 10.14 7.80 14.73
N ASP A 85 10.80 7.84 13.57
CA ASP A 85 11.16 9.10 12.90
C ASP A 85 9.98 9.70 12.10
N ALA A 86 8.98 8.90 11.74
CA ALA A 86 7.79 9.33 11.01
C ALA A 86 6.88 10.28 11.82
N ALA A 87 7.03 10.31 13.15
CA ALA A 87 6.24 11.19 14.03
C ALA A 87 6.76 12.63 14.08
N LEU A 88 8.00 12.88 13.68
CA LEU A 88 8.68 14.17 13.81
C LEU A 88 9.14 14.71 12.44
N ALA A 89 8.29 15.52 11.82
CA ALA A 89 8.67 16.62 10.93
C ALA A 89 9.30 16.33 9.57
N GLN A 90 9.30 15.12 9.02
CA GLN A 90 9.73 14.92 7.63
C GLN A 90 8.55 15.19 6.66
N PRO A 91 8.79 15.87 5.52
CA PRO A 91 7.76 15.97 4.48
C PRO A 91 7.38 14.57 3.99
N PRO A 92 6.09 14.29 3.71
CA PRO A 92 5.67 12.99 3.24
C PRO A 92 6.30 12.69 1.88
N GLU A 93 7.02 11.57 1.79
CA GLU A 93 7.60 11.05 0.56
C GLU A 93 6.96 9.70 0.23
N LEU A 94 6.75 9.42 -1.06
CA LEU A 94 6.21 8.15 -1.50
C LEU A 94 7.29 7.06 -1.49
N HIS A 95 6.98 5.94 -0.86
CA HIS A 95 7.83 4.75 -0.79
C HIS A 95 7.03 3.52 -1.20
N GLY A 96 7.68 2.50 -1.69
CA GLY A 96 7.06 1.21 -1.98
C GLY A 96 6.34 0.61 -0.75
N PRO A 97 5.63 -0.50 -0.94
CA PRO A 97 4.95 -1.19 0.15
C PRO A 97 5.95 -1.70 1.20
N PRO A 98 5.50 -1.94 2.45
CA PRO A 98 6.37 -2.46 3.50
C PRO A 98 7.00 -3.78 3.08
N ALA A 99 8.33 -3.79 2.87
CA ALA A 99 9.05 -4.94 2.29
C ALA A 99 8.87 -6.22 3.12
N TYR A 100 8.79 -6.10 4.45
CA TYR A 100 8.69 -7.23 5.37
C TYR A 100 7.36 -8.00 5.25
N PHE A 101 6.30 -7.34 4.77
CA PHE A 101 4.96 -7.89 4.70
C PHE A 101 4.43 -8.00 3.27
N THR A 102 5.26 -7.72 2.26
CA THR A 102 4.86 -7.79 0.85
C THR A 102 5.18 -9.16 0.29
N SER A 103 4.13 -9.89 -0.10
CA SER A 103 4.24 -11.27 -0.57
C SER A 103 4.64 -11.36 -2.05
N ASP A 104 4.27 -10.37 -2.87
CA ASP A 104 4.55 -10.34 -4.30
C ASP A 104 4.90 -8.91 -4.78
N PHE A 105 6.19 -8.66 -4.96
CA PHE A 105 6.68 -7.35 -5.41
C PHE A 105 6.31 -7.03 -6.87
N ARG A 106 6.16 -8.04 -7.73
CA ARG A 106 5.76 -7.81 -9.12
C ARG A 106 4.30 -7.37 -9.20
N ALA A 107 3.42 -8.06 -8.45
CA ALA A 107 2.02 -7.65 -8.34
C ALA A 107 1.91 -6.26 -7.70
N ALA A 108 2.73 -5.95 -6.69
CA ALA A 108 2.78 -4.62 -6.08
C ALA A 108 3.18 -3.54 -7.08
N ALA A 109 4.22 -3.78 -7.91
CA ALA A 109 4.63 -2.83 -8.95
C ALA A 109 3.51 -2.58 -9.97
N GLN A 110 2.80 -3.62 -10.40
CA GLN A 110 1.65 -3.48 -11.30
C GLN A 110 0.52 -2.70 -10.64
N SER A 111 0.28 -2.93 -9.35
CA SER A 111 -0.72 -2.22 -8.56
C SER A 111 -0.40 -0.73 -8.44
N ILE A 112 0.85 -0.37 -8.13
CA ILE A 112 1.28 1.04 -8.06
C ILE A 112 1.13 1.73 -9.43
N ARG A 113 1.50 1.06 -10.54
CA ARG A 113 1.28 1.59 -11.89
C ARG A 113 -0.20 1.85 -12.18
N ARG A 114 -1.07 0.93 -11.79
CA ARG A 114 -2.52 1.05 -11.95
C ARG A 114 -3.06 2.25 -11.17
N LEU A 115 -2.61 2.43 -9.93
CA LEU A 115 -3.00 3.56 -9.09
C LEU A 115 -2.48 4.90 -9.65
N ALA A 116 -1.30 4.91 -10.25
CA ALA A 116 -0.73 6.10 -10.90
C ALA A 116 -1.56 6.57 -12.11
N MET A 117 -2.16 5.64 -12.87
CA MET A 117 -3.05 5.97 -13.99
C MET A 117 -4.32 6.71 -13.57
N LEU A 118 -4.74 6.59 -12.31
CA LEU A 118 -5.91 7.31 -11.78
C LEU A 118 -5.64 8.81 -11.55
N GLN A 119 -4.39 9.25 -11.64
CA GLN A 119 -3.97 10.65 -11.47
C GLN A 119 -4.54 11.31 -10.20
N PRO A 120 -4.31 10.72 -9.01
CA PRO A 120 -4.89 11.23 -7.77
C PRO A 120 -4.34 12.61 -7.41
N ARG A 121 -5.18 13.43 -6.76
CA ARG A 121 -4.78 14.71 -6.16
C ARG A 121 -4.58 14.61 -4.66
N ILE A 122 -5.19 13.61 -4.03
CA ILE A 122 -5.08 13.34 -2.60
C ILE A 122 -4.77 11.86 -2.44
N ILE A 123 -3.74 11.55 -1.67
CA ILE A 123 -3.39 10.17 -1.27
C ILE A 123 -3.53 10.06 0.25
N VAL A 124 -4.25 9.02 0.69
CA VAL A 124 -4.41 8.64 2.10
C VAL A 124 -3.82 7.24 2.27
N PRO A 125 -2.64 7.10 2.86
CA PRO A 125 -1.97 5.81 3.05
C PRO A 125 -2.44 5.10 4.32
N GLY A 126 -2.17 3.79 4.43
CA GLY A 126 -2.26 3.04 5.68
C GLY A 126 -1.17 3.46 6.67
N HIS A 127 0.02 3.82 6.17
CA HIS A 127 1.15 4.26 6.96
C HIS A 127 1.74 5.58 6.44
N GLY A 128 1.88 6.56 7.34
CA GLY A 128 2.39 7.90 7.07
C GLY A 128 1.29 8.96 7.00
N ARG A 129 1.66 10.16 6.55
CA ARG A 129 0.74 11.30 6.47
C ARG A 129 0.05 11.36 5.09
N PRO A 130 -1.19 11.84 5.01
CA PRO A 130 -1.81 12.14 3.73
C PRO A 130 -0.97 13.13 2.92
N LEU A 131 -0.98 12.94 1.60
CA LEU A 131 -0.31 13.80 0.63
C LEU A 131 -1.36 14.42 -0.29
N ALA A 132 -1.35 15.74 -0.42
CA ALA A 132 -2.30 16.46 -1.28
C ALA A 132 -1.58 17.53 -2.10
N GLY A 133 -2.09 17.82 -3.28
CA GLY A 133 -1.61 18.89 -4.15
C GLY A 133 -1.41 18.48 -5.61
N LEU A 134 -0.99 19.44 -6.43
CA LEU A 134 -0.82 19.24 -7.87
C LEU A 134 0.30 18.26 -8.24
N GLU A 135 1.30 18.13 -7.37
CA GLU A 135 2.46 17.26 -7.60
C GLU A 135 2.22 15.76 -7.26
N VAL A 136 1.07 15.44 -6.64
CA VAL A 136 0.78 14.09 -6.14
C VAL A 136 0.80 13.07 -7.27
N ALA A 137 0.09 13.33 -8.35
CA ALA A 137 0.02 12.44 -9.51
C ALA A 137 1.41 12.20 -10.13
N ARG A 138 2.22 13.28 -10.26
CA ARG A 138 3.59 13.18 -10.78
C ARG A 138 4.48 12.34 -9.86
N LYS A 139 4.44 12.60 -8.55
CA LYS A 139 5.20 11.83 -7.56
C LYS A 139 4.83 10.34 -7.58
N LEU A 140 3.54 10.03 -7.70
CA LEU A 140 3.08 8.64 -7.79
C LEU A 140 3.53 7.98 -9.10
N SER A 141 3.50 8.70 -10.22
CA SER A 141 4.03 8.20 -11.50
C SER A 141 5.54 7.92 -11.41
N GLN A 142 6.28 8.78 -10.73
CA GLN A 142 7.71 8.57 -10.48
C GLN A 142 7.96 7.32 -9.63
N LEU A 143 7.24 7.16 -8.51
CA LEU A 143 7.31 5.94 -7.70
C LEU A 143 7.01 4.69 -8.53
N ALA A 144 6.00 4.73 -9.40
CA ALA A 144 5.63 3.59 -10.23
C ALA A 144 6.76 3.15 -11.17
N ILE A 145 7.55 4.09 -11.69
CA ILE A 145 8.72 3.81 -12.54
C ILE A 145 9.84 3.22 -11.68
N GLU A 146 10.27 3.96 -10.64
CA GLU A 146 11.39 3.59 -9.79
C GLU A 146 11.22 2.24 -9.12
N PHE A 147 10.03 1.98 -8.56
CA PHE A 147 9.72 0.72 -7.91
C PHE A 147 9.70 -0.46 -8.88
N THR A 148 9.25 -0.22 -10.12
CA THR A 148 9.30 -1.25 -11.16
C THR A 148 10.73 -1.61 -11.52
N ASP A 149 11.57 -0.61 -11.75
CA ASP A 149 12.98 -0.81 -12.12
C ASP A 149 13.73 -1.55 -10.99
N GLU A 150 13.41 -1.22 -9.73
CA GLU A 150 13.96 -1.92 -8.57
C GLU A 150 13.57 -3.41 -8.53
N VAL A 151 12.29 -3.71 -8.77
CA VAL A 151 11.77 -5.10 -8.78
C VAL A 151 12.38 -5.90 -9.91
N ASP A 152 12.47 -5.34 -11.10
CA ASP A 152 13.05 -6.00 -12.27
C ASP A 152 14.57 -6.22 -12.09
N GLY A 153 15.27 -5.24 -11.52
CA GLY A 153 16.69 -5.35 -11.18
C GLY A 153 16.99 -6.47 -10.17
N ARG A 154 16.16 -6.64 -9.15
CA ARG A 154 16.28 -7.75 -8.17
C ARG A 154 16.08 -9.13 -8.82
N THR A 155 15.17 -9.24 -9.78
CA THR A 155 14.91 -10.50 -10.48
C THR A 155 16.11 -10.96 -11.30
N HIS A 156 16.83 -10.04 -11.95
CA HIS A 156 18.03 -10.36 -12.73
C HIS A 156 19.23 -10.81 -11.88
N GLN A 157 19.29 -10.41 -10.58
CA GLN A 157 20.37 -10.82 -9.68
C GLN A 157 20.15 -12.25 -9.12
N THR A 158 18.91 -12.72 -9.07
CA THR A 158 18.56 -14.04 -8.50
C THR A 158 18.72 -15.20 -9.50
N VAL A 159 18.93 -14.91 -10.78
CA VAL A 159 19.04 -15.90 -11.88
C VAL A 159 20.50 -16.17 -12.29
N ARG A 160 21.49 -15.71 -11.53
CA ARG A 160 22.91 -15.97 -11.78
C ARG A 160 23.52 -16.98 -10.83
#